data_063827241d213f918613ab9176be6e12
#
_entry.id   063827241d213f918613ab9176be6e12
#
_cell.length_a   1.000
_cell.length_b   1.000
_cell.length_c   1.000
_cell.angle_alpha   90.00
_cell.angle_beta   90.00
_cell.angle_gamma   90.00
#
_symmetry.space_group_name_H-M   'P 1'
#
loop_
_entity.id
_entity.type
_entity.pdbx_description
1 polymer ?
#
loop_
_entity_poly.entity_id
_entity_poly.type
_entity_poly.pdbx_seq_one_letter_code
_entity_poly.pdbx_strand_id
1 'polypeptide(L)'
;KVVNIYRETYKCPECAISEEHPDDQTFVKAPVQEPLIPESYASESVVGWAMHQKYQNGLPLNRQESEWKQLGVPLSRATLANWIIYCAENYLRHVYDYFHRQLRMRKYLMADETRVQVLNEPERNPETDSWMWLFRSGEDGLPPILLYHYTETRAKFHAASFLQGFSGYLETDGYQGYNNLPDIKRCSCWAHVRRYFTDAIPKGKEYDYSLPAVQGVQFCSKLFDCERYSKAKNHTAEQRKQFRLEKEKPILEAFWNWLDQQRPNKGTRLAKAVNYAQNRKDTLMTYLEDGHCSLSNNLSENAIRPFTVGRKNWLFSASPKGAASSAIVYTMVEMAKANDLNTYKYLTYLLSQRPDDKMSDEQLEQLAPWSETAKANCQN
;
A
#
# COMPACT_ATOMS: atom_id res chain seq x y z
N LYS A 1 -1.63 13.67 -27.97
CA LYS A 1 -2.50 13.59 -29.16
C LYS A 1 -3.84 14.23 -28.79
N VAL A 2 -4.34 15.16 -29.59
CA VAL A 2 -5.71 15.68 -29.50
C VAL A 2 -6.58 14.87 -30.44
N VAL A 3 -7.72 14.38 -29.93
CA VAL A 3 -8.71 13.62 -30.68
C VAL A 3 -9.98 14.46 -30.73
N ASN A 4 -10.42 14.81 -31.94
CA ASN A 4 -11.70 15.46 -32.15
C ASN A 4 -12.76 14.40 -32.41
N ILE A 5 -13.84 14.43 -31.63
CA ILE A 5 -14.97 13.53 -31.78
C ILE A 5 -16.13 14.34 -32.38
N TYR A 6 -16.59 13.95 -33.57
CA TYR A 6 -17.71 14.54 -34.25
C TYR A 6 -18.95 13.65 -34.05
N ARG A 7 -20.08 14.29 -33.77
CA ARG A 7 -21.35 13.62 -33.57
C ARG A 7 -22.34 14.05 -34.62
N GLU A 8 -22.79 13.13 -35.43
CA GLU A 8 -23.87 13.41 -36.38
C GLU A 8 -25.19 13.56 -35.61
N THR A 9 -25.94 14.60 -35.98
CA THR A 9 -27.26 14.88 -35.44
C THR A 9 -28.22 15.04 -36.57
N TYR A 10 -29.27 14.25 -36.56
CA TYR A 10 -30.32 14.27 -37.55
C TYR A 10 -31.60 14.88 -36.93
N LYS A 11 -32.26 15.73 -37.70
CA LYS A 11 -33.58 16.27 -37.37
C LYS A 11 -34.65 15.47 -38.11
N CYS A 12 -35.69 15.05 -37.41
CA CYS A 12 -36.83 14.41 -38.05
C CYS A 12 -37.53 15.41 -38.98
N PRO A 13 -37.64 15.14 -40.30
CA PRO A 13 -38.30 16.06 -41.21
C PRO A 13 -39.82 16.18 -40.96
N GLU A 14 -40.44 15.13 -40.46
CA GLU A 14 -41.88 15.09 -40.20
C GLU A 14 -42.24 15.87 -38.92
N CYS A 15 -41.47 15.73 -37.85
CA CYS A 15 -41.68 16.48 -36.61
C CYS A 15 -41.34 17.99 -36.75
N ALA A 16 -40.63 18.37 -37.80
CA ALA A 16 -40.23 19.76 -38.04
C ALA A 16 -41.34 20.60 -38.71
N ILE A 17 -42.43 19.95 -39.13
CA ILE A 17 -43.51 20.58 -39.96
C ILE A 17 -44.79 20.83 -39.13
N SER A 18 -44.87 20.38 -37.90
CA SER A 18 -46.02 20.54 -37.04
C SER A 18 -46.09 21.96 -36.48
N GLU A 19 -47.05 22.76 -36.97
CA GLU A 19 -47.30 24.11 -36.46
C GLU A 19 -47.92 24.10 -35.03
N GLU A 20 -48.44 22.98 -34.58
CA GLU A 20 -49.13 22.83 -33.28
C GLU A 20 -48.16 22.64 -32.09
N HIS A 21 -46.95 22.17 -32.33
CA HIS A 21 -45.91 21.94 -31.29
C HIS A 21 -44.50 22.31 -31.79
N PRO A 22 -44.17 23.58 -31.89
CA PRO A 22 -42.87 24.01 -32.42
C PRO A 22 -41.66 23.61 -31.57
N ASP A 23 -41.88 23.22 -30.29
CA ASP A 23 -40.84 22.80 -29.35
C ASP A 23 -40.58 21.28 -29.36
N ASP A 24 -41.41 20.46 -30.03
CA ASP A 24 -41.32 19.01 -30.11
C ASP A 24 -40.38 18.52 -31.23
N GLN A 25 -39.27 19.23 -31.47
CA GLN A 25 -38.32 18.81 -32.49
C GLN A 25 -37.48 17.61 -32.03
N THR A 26 -37.76 16.45 -32.61
CA THR A 26 -37.02 15.23 -32.32
C THR A 26 -35.67 15.23 -33.05
N PHE A 27 -34.59 15.35 -32.28
CA PHE A 27 -33.24 15.17 -32.77
C PHE A 27 -32.73 13.77 -32.42
N VAL A 28 -32.28 13.02 -33.42
CA VAL A 28 -31.60 11.75 -33.25
C VAL A 28 -30.08 12.02 -33.37
N LYS A 29 -29.36 11.68 -32.32
CA LYS A 29 -27.91 11.88 -32.25
C LYS A 29 -27.22 10.50 -32.31
N ALA A 30 -26.17 10.40 -33.09
CA ALA A 30 -25.37 9.21 -33.11
C ALA A 30 -24.79 8.89 -31.70
N PRO A 31 -24.72 7.59 -31.30
CA PRO A 31 -24.11 7.22 -30.05
C PRO A 31 -22.64 7.63 -30.03
N VAL A 32 -22.19 8.22 -28.94
CA VAL A 32 -20.79 8.61 -28.71
C VAL A 32 -20.37 8.01 -27.37
N GLN A 33 -19.15 7.54 -27.29
CA GLN A 33 -18.60 7.07 -26.02
C GLN A 33 -18.67 8.22 -25.00
N GLU A 34 -19.27 7.94 -23.84
CA GLU A 34 -19.32 8.89 -22.75
C GLU A 34 -17.91 9.31 -22.34
N PRO A 35 -17.66 10.60 -22.05
CA PRO A 35 -16.35 11.03 -21.58
C PRO A 35 -15.97 10.32 -20.27
N LEU A 36 -14.68 10.10 -20.02
CA LEU A 36 -14.20 9.49 -18.78
C LEU A 36 -14.68 10.27 -17.55
N ILE A 37 -14.67 11.58 -17.66
CA ILE A 37 -15.12 12.51 -16.62
C ILE A 37 -16.18 13.42 -17.26
N PRO A 38 -17.39 13.51 -16.70
CA PRO A 38 -18.44 14.40 -17.22
C PRO A 38 -17.92 15.82 -17.43
N GLU A 39 -18.33 16.43 -18.53
CA GLU A 39 -17.97 17.81 -18.91
C GLU A 39 -16.45 18.05 -19.04
N SER A 40 -15.65 16.99 -19.19
CA SER A 40 -14.19 17.08 -19.33
C SER A 40 -13.72 16.44 -20.62
N TYR A 41 -12.61 16.96 -21.14
CA TYR A 41 -11.89 16.38 -22.28
C TYR A 41 -10.77 15.41 -21.85
N ALA A 42 -10.72 15.03 -20.59
CA ALA A 42 -9.74 14.08 -20.07
C ALA A 42 -9.98 12.67 -20.64
N SER A 43 -8.97 12.11 -21.29
CA SER A 43 -8.96 10.72 -21.70
C SER A 43 -8.32 9.83 -20.64
N GLU A 44 -8.59 8.52 -20.72
CA GLU A 44 -8.00 7.50 -19.85
C GLU A 44 -6.46 7.57 -19.88
N SER A 45 -5.89 7.79 -21.06
CA SER A 45 -4.43 7.87 -21.25
C SER A 45 -3.80 9.10 -20.60
N VAL A 46 -4.47 10.26 -20.63
CA VAL A 46 -3.95 11.48 -20.00
C VAL A 46 -4.05 11.41 -18.47
N VAL A 47 -5.17 10.92 -17.94
CA VAL A 47 -5.32 10.73 -16.50
C VAL A 47 -4.37 9.65 -15.99
N GLY A 48 -4.29 8.51 -16.70
CA GLY A 48 -3.33 7.44 -16.39
C GLY A 48 -1.88 7.93 -16.42
N TRP A 49 -1.54 8.82 -17.37
CA TRP A 49 -0.22 9.46 -17.43
C TRP A 49 0.04 10.34 -16.21
N ALA A 50 -0.92 11.23 -15.85
CA ALA A 50 -0.78 12.11 -14.69
C ALA A 50 -0.61 11.32 -13.38
N MET A 51 -1.37 10.22 -13.23
CA MET A 51 -1.22 9.29 -12.12
C MET A 51 0.15 8.62 -12.12
N HIS A 52 0.57 8.05 -13.26
CA HIS A 52 1.86 7.39 -13.41
C HIS A 52 3.03 8.33 -13.08
N GLN A 53 3.01 9.57 -13.61
CA GLN A 53 4.05 10.56 -13.32
C GLN A 53 4.14 10.89 -11.83
N LYS A 54 3.00 11.07 -11.16
CA LYS A 54 2.99 11.44 -9.75
C LYS A 54 3.37 10.26 -8.83
N TYR A 55 2.77 9.10 -9.02
CA TYR A 55 2.84 8.02 -8.05
C TYR A 55 3.94 6.99 -8.35
N GLN A 56 4.30 6.81 -9.61
CA GLN A 56 5.43 5.96 -10.02
C GLN A 56 6.74 6.75 -10.07
N ASN A 57 6.74 7.91 -10.76
CA ASN A 57 7.95 8.68 -11.03
C ASN A 57 8.21 9.78 -10.00
N GLY A 58 7.27 9.99 -9.06
CA GLY A 58 7.41 11.01 -8.01
C GLY A 58 7.34 12.45 -8.52
N LEU A 59 6.80 12.69 -9.74
CA LEU A 59 6.68 14.03 -10.32
C LEU A 59 5.40 14.73 -9.81
N PRO A 60 5.50 15.74 -8.93
CA PRO A 60 4.32 16.39 -8.35
C PRO A 60 3.53 17.19 -9.39
N LEU A 61 2.23 17.39 -9.14
CA LEU A 61 1.32 18.03 -10.11
C LEU A 61 1.71 19.44 -10.51
N ASN A 62 2.36 20.21 -9.64
CA ASN A 62 2.86 21.55 -10.00
C ASN A 62 3.98 21.50 -11.04
N ARG A 63 4.82 20.46 -11.04
CA ARG A 63 5.84 20.27 -12.09
C ARG A 63 5.20 19.76 -13.38
N GLN A 64 4.21 18.87 -13.30
CA GLN A 64 3.43 18.45 -14.47
C GLN A 64 2.70 19.65 -15.12
N GLU A 65 2.10 20.53 -14.32
CA GLU A 65 1.48 21.79 -14.82
C GLU A 65 2.49 22.62 -15.62
N SER A 66 3.71 22.76 -15.11
CA SER A 66 4.78 23.51 -15.78
C SER A 66 5.19 22.84 -17.11
N GLU A 67 5.28 21.51 -17.13
CA GLU A 67 5.59 20.73 -18.33
C GLU A 67 4.49 20.87 -19.38
N TRP A 68 3.22 20.69 -19.01
CA TRP A 68 2.07 20.86 -19.90
C TRP A 68 2.01 22.26 -20.51
N LYS A 69 2.30 23.29 -19.70
CA LYS A 69 2.37 24.66 -20.17
C LYS A 69 3.45 24.87 -21.25
N GLN A 70 4.63 24.26 -21.09
CA GLN A 70 5.70 24.31 -22.08
C GLN A 70 5.32 23.61 -23.39
N LEU A 71 4.48 22.58 -23.32
CA LEU A 71 3.93 21.87 -24.47
C LEU A 71 2.75 22.60 -25.12
N GLY A 72 2.38 23.78 -24.63
CA GLY A 72 1.28 24.60 -25.16
C GLY A 72 -0.10 24.15 -24.68
N VAL A 73 -0.20 23.25 -23.68
CA VAL A 73 -1.45 22.77 -23.14
C VAL A 73 -1.67 23.34 -21.74
N PRO A 74 -2.63 24.27 -21.53
CA PRO A 74 -2.84 24.94 -20.25
C PRO A 74 -3.64 24.06 -19.27
N LEU A 75 -3.01 23.02 -18.72
CA LEU A 75 -3.59 22.17 -17.68
C LEU A 75 -3.11 22.61 -16.30
N SER A 76 -4.02 23.08 -15.47
CA SER A 76 -3.68 23.48 -14.11
C SER A 76 -3.49 22.26 -13.20
N ARG A 77 -2.64 22.40 -12.17
CA ARG A 77 -2.49 21.37 -11.12
C ARG A 77 -3.81 21.02 -10.43
N ALA A 78 -4.73 22.01 -10.32
CA ALA A 78 -6.06 21.78 -9.75
C ALA A 78 -6.90 20.89 -10.66
N THR A 79 -6.89 21.11 -11.96
CA THR A 79 -7.55 20.27 -12.96
C THR A 79 -7.00 18.84 -12.91
N LEU A 80 -5.69 18.68 -12.92
CA LEU A 80 -5.05 17.36 -12.82
C LEU A 80 -5.41 16.64 -11.50
N ALA A 81 -5.44 17.37 -10.37
CA ALA A 81 -5.83 16.82 -9.09
C ALA A 81 -7.30 16.36 -9.09
N ASN A 82 -8.21 17.18 -9.62
CA ASN A 82 -9.63 16.85 -9.70
C ASN A 82 -9.89 15.62 -10.59
N TRP A 83 -9.18 15.47 -11.70
CA TRP A 83 -9.26 14.29 -12.57
C TRP A 83 -8.81 13.03 -11.84
N ILE A 84 -7.69 13.11 -11.14
CA ILE A 84 -7.17 11.97 -10.35
C ILE A 84 -8.15 11.60 -9.23
N ILE A 85 -8.67 12.58 -8.48
CA ILE A 85 -9.63 12.34 -7.40
C ILE A 85 -10.91 11.72 -7.96
N TYR A 86 -11.46 12.29 -9.02
CA TYR A 86 -12.67 11.76 -9.65
C TYR A 86 -12.51 10.30 -10.08
N CYS A 87 -11.45 9.99 -10.81
CA CYS A 87 -11.21 8.63 -11.29
C CYS A 87 -10.87 7.64 -10.15
N ALA A 88 -10.19 8.11 -9.11
CA ALA A 88 -9.92 7.27 -7.94
C ALA A 88 -11.21 6.92 -7.20
N GLU A 89 -12.11 7.89 -6.99
CA GLU A 89 -13.35 7.69 -6.24
C GLU A 89 -14.41 6.92 -7.05
N ASN A 90 -14.57 7.18 -8.35
CA ASN A 90 -15.67 6.65 -9.14
C ASN A 90 -15.32 5.36 -9.89
N TYR A 91 -14.03 5.08 -10.12
CA TYR A 91 -13.60 3.89 -10.85
C TYR A 91 -12.67 3.00 -10.01
N LEU A 92 -11.50 3.51 -9.61
CA LEU A 92 -10.47 2.69 -8.96
C LEU A 92 -10.87 2.22 -7.55
N ARG A 93 -11.81 2.91 -6.89
CA ARG A 93 -12.37 2.52 -5.59
C ARG A 93 -12.96 1.11 -5.63
N HIS A 94 -13.70 0.75 -6.68
CA HIS A 94 -14.34 -0.56 -6.79
C HIS A 94 -13.31 -1.70 -6.86
N VAL A 95 -12.21 -1.48 -7.59
CA VAL A 95 -11.08 -2.42 -7.66
C VAL A 95 -10.32 -2.47 -6.32
N TYR A 96 -10.14 -1.32 -5.68
CA TYR A 96 -9.52 -1.24 -4.35
C TYR A 96 -10.32 -2.03 -3.31
N ASP A 97 -11.63 -1.87 -3.27
CA ASP A 97 -12.51 -2.55 -2.33
C ASP A 97 -12.54 -4.07 -2.60
N TYR A 98 -12.46 -4.47 -3.88
CA TYR A 98 -12.26 -5.87 -4.25
C TYR A 98 -10.94 -6.41 -3.68
N PHE A 99 -9.82 -5.72 -3.88
CA PHE A 99 -8.53 -6.13 -3.31
C PHE A 99 -8.56 -6.19 -1.79
N HIS A 100 -9.30 -5.28 -1.14
CA HIS A 100 -9.46 -5.31 0.32
C HIS A 100 -10.21 -6.57 0.77
N ARG A 101 -11.25 -6.99 0.06
CA ARG A 101 -11.92 -8.27 0.33
C ARG A 101 -10.95 -9.45 0.17
N GLN A 102 -10.20 -9.49 -0.93
CA GLN A 102 -9.22 -10.55 -1.21
C GLN A 102 -8.08 -10.57 -0.17
N LEU A 103 -7.60 -9.42 0.27
CA LEU A 103 -6.57 -9.33 1.31
C LEU A 103 -7.03 -9.98 2.62
N ARG A 104 -8.27 -9.72 3.05
CA ARG A 104 -8.82 -10.28 4.29
C ARG A 104 -9.05 -11.79 4.24
N MET A 105 -9.10 -12.40 3.07
CA MET A 105 -9.18 -13.85 2.90
C MET A 105 -7.82 -14.54 3.05
N ARG A 106 -6.71 -13.79 3.06
CA ARG A 106 -5.37 -14.32 3.30
C ARG A 106 -5.20 -14.72 4.76
N LYS A 107 -4.23 -15.58 5.03
CA LYS A 107 -3.90 -16.04 6.40
C LYS A 107 -2.74 -15.28 7.02
N TYR A 108 -1.88 -14.69 6.18
CA TYR A 108 -0.66 -14.01 6.61
C TYR A 108 -0.62 -12.60 6.05
N LEU A 109 -0.70 -11.62 6.93
CA LEU A 109 -0.62 -10.21 6.57
C LEU A 109 0.56 -9.54 7.24
N MET A 110 0.98 -8.44 6.66
CA MET A 110 1.97 -7.53 7.21
C MET A 110 1.43 -6.10 7.15
N ALA A 111 1.76 -5.29 8.14
CA ALA A 111 1.33 -3.89 8.18
C ALA A 111 2.46 -2.97 8.62
N ASP A 112 2.43 -1.76 8.08
CA ASP A 112 3.30 -0.64 8.44
C ASP A 112 2.55 0.67 8.23
N GLU A 113 3.00 1.78 8.84
CA GLU A 113 2.38 3.07 8.62
C GLU A 113 3.42 4.19 8.64
N THR A 114 3.10 5.28 7.95
CA THR A 114 3.94 6.47 7.91
C THR A 114 3.11 7.74 8.00
N ARG A 115 3.72 8.81 8.48
CA ARG A 115 3.06 10.12 8.59
C ARG A 115 2.79 10.70 7.20
N VAL A 116 1.71 11.45 7.10
CA VAL A 116 1.38 12.32 5.96
C VAL A 116 0.78 13.61 6.51
N GLN A 117 1.14 14.75 5.92
CA GLN A 117 0.52 16.02 6.23
C GLN A 117 -0.68 16.25 5.29
N VAL A 118 -1.82 16.65 5.87
CA VAL A 118 -3.02 17.03 5.12
C VAL A 118 -3.48 18.40 5.61
N LEU A 119 -3.56 19.37 4.68
CA LEU A 119 -3.72 20.78 5.08
C LEU A 119 -5.15 21.14 5.52
N ASN A 120 -6.17 20.64 4.81
CA ASN A 120 -7.55 21.05 5.00
C ASN A 120 -8.38 19.88 5.58
N GLU A 121 -7.94 19.31 6.69
CA GLU A 121 -8.76 18.38 7.49
C GLU A 121 -9.74 19.19 8.37
N PRO A 122 -11.03 18.81 8.40
CA PRO A 122 -11.99 19.49 9.26
C PRO A 122 -11.56 19.46 10.73
N GLU A 123 -11.65 20.59 11.41
CA GLU A 123 -11.39 20.73 12.85
C GLU A 123 -9.97 20.35 13.31
N ARG A 124 -9.00 20.25 12.39
CA ARG A 124 -7.61 19.90 12.69
C ARG A 124 -6.62 20.97 12.23
N ASN A 125 -5.59 21.17 13.04
CA ASN A 125 -4.48 22.04 12.65
C ASN A 125 -3.71 21.39 11.45
N PRO A 126 -3.42 22.18 10.39
CA PRO A 126 -2.65 21.73 9.23
C PRO A 126 -1.27 21.13 9.55
N GLU A 127 -0.68 21.46 10.68
CA GLU A 127 0.60 20.90 11.15
C GLU A 127 0.46 19.53 11.83
N THR A 128 -0.77 19.06 12.09
CA THR A 128 -1.02 17.78 12.72
C THR A 128 -0.72 16.63 11.75
N ASP A 129 0.02 15.64 12.21
CA ASP A 129 0.29 14.43 11.44
C ASP A 129 -0.97 13.60 11.23
N SER A 130 -1.26 13.27 9.99
CA SER A 130 -2.16 12.20 9.57
C SER A 130 -1.35 11.00 9.12
N TRP A 131 -2.00 9.90 8.75
CA TRP A 131 -1.31 8.62 8.58
C TRP A 131 -1.68 7.93 7.28
N MET A 132 -0.66 7.39 6.63
CA MET A 132 -0.79 6.45 5.52
C MET A 132 -0.38 5.08 6.02
N TRP A 133 -1.33 4.18 6.09
CA TRP A 133 -1.14 2.77 6.42
C TRP A 133 -0.86 1.98 5.16
N LEU A 134 -0.09 0.93 5.31
CA LEU A 134 0.08 -0.12 4.32
C LEU A 134 -0.31 -1.45 4.95
N PHE A 135 -1.19 -2.17 4.29
CA PHE A 135 -1.51 -3.57 4.59
C PHE A 135 -1.18 -4.41 3.37
N ARG A 136 -0.50 -5.51 3.58
CA ARG A 136 -0.12 -6.39 2.47
C ARG A 136 -0.22 -7.86 2.86
N SER A 137 -0.35 -8.75 1.84
CA SER A 137 -0.16 -10.18 2.04
C SER A 137 1.30 -10.52 2.35
N GLY A 138 1.51 -11.57 3.14
CA GLY A 138 2.82 -12.19 3.31
C GLY A 138 3.24 -13.02 2.09
N GLU A 139 4.34 -13.76 2.22
CA GLU A 139 4.83 -14.71 1.20
C GLU A 139 4.10 -16.07 1.35
N ASP A 140 2.87 -16.14 0.90
CA ASP A 140 2.00 -17.33 1.00
C ASP A 140 1.89 -18.12 -0.31
N GLY A 141 2.72 -17.78 -1.31
CA GLY A 141 2.75 -18.44 -2.62
C GLY A 141 1.67 -17.97 -3.59
N LEU A 142 0.81 -17.04 -3.17
CA LEU A 142 -0.21 -16.43 -4.01
C LEU A 142 0.24 -15.04 -4.50
N PRO A 143 -0.38 -14.50 -5.57
CA PRO A 143 -0.06 -13.14 -6.02
C PRO A 143 -0.13 -12.12 -4.90
N PRO A 144 0.86 -11.21 -4.78
CA PRO A 144 0.91 -10.25 -3.68
C PRO A 144 -0.22 -9.22 -3.78
N ILE A 145 -0.80 -8.87 -2.62
CA ILE A 145 -1.79 -7.81 -2.47
C ILE A 145 -1.21 -6.74 -1.55
N LEU A 146 -1.25 -5.49 -1.98
CA LEU A 146 -0.78 -4.33 -1.24
C LEU A 146 -1.83 -3.23 -1.26
N LEU A 147 -2.24 -2.74 -0.09
CA LEU A 147 -3.25 -1.70 0.06
C LEU A 147 -2.72 -0.56 0.91
N TYR A 148 -2.74 0.64 0.35
CA TYR A 148 -2.53 1.86 1.12
C TYR A 148 -3.87 2.37 1.65
N HIS A 149 -3.88 2.88 2.86
CA HIS A 149 -5.07 3.41 3.50
C HIS A 149 -4.76 4.68 4.29
N TYR A 150 -5.47 5.75 3.97
CA TYR A 150 -5.31 7.04 4.64
C TYR A 150 -6.24 7.15 5.85
N THR A 151 -5.71 7.70 6.95
CA THR A 151 -6.49 8.05 8.14
C THR A 151 -5.98 9.33 8.79
N GLU A 152 -6.86 10.05 9.47
CA GLU A 152 -6.52 11.29 10.17
C GLU A 152 -5.66 11.07 11.41
N THR A 153 -5.72 9.90 12.04
CA THR A 153 -4.96 9.58 13.25
C THR A 153 -4.30 8.20 13.17
N ARG A 154 -3.36 7.95 14.08
CA ARG A 154 -2.75 6.62 14.26
C ARG A 154 -3.51 5.76 15.27
N ALA A 155 -4.75 6.06 15.57
CA ALA A 155 -5.50 5.34 16.61
C ALA A 155 -5.73 3.87 16.24
N LYS A 156 -5.72 2.98 17.24
CA LYS A 156 -5.89 1.53 17.10
C LYS A 156 -7.13 1.16 16.30
N PHE A 157 -8.22 1.90 16.43
CA PHE A 157 -9.49 1.58 15.78
C PHE A 157 -9.39 1.59 14.26
N HIS A 158 -8.47 2.35 13.66
CA HIS A 158 -8.27 2.35 12.20
C HIS A 158 -7.75 1.01 11.70
N ALA A 159 -6.73 0.44 12.37
CA ALA A 159 -6.25 -0.90 12.04
C ALA A 159 -7.33 -1.96 12.30
N ALA A 160 -8.06 -1.84 13.42
CA ALA A 160 -9.14 -2.77 13.76
C ALA A 160 -10.27 -2.74 12.71
N SER A 161 -10.69 -1.54 12.28
CA SER A 161 -11.73 -1.37 11.26
C SER A 161 -11.28 -1.91 9.90
N PHE A 162 -10.05 -1.59 9.47
CA PHE A 162 -9.53 -2.06 8.19
C PHE A 162 -9.41 -3.60 8.15
N LEU A 163 -8.99 -4.20 9.24
CA LEU A 163 -8.81 -5.66 9.36
C LEU A 163 -10.07 -6.40 9.86
N GLN A 164 -11.21 -5.72 9.97
CA GLN A 164 -12.46 -6.36 10.41
C GLN A 164 -12.81 -7.56 9.52
N GLY A 165 -12.99 -8.74 10.14
CA GLY A 165 -13.25 -10.00 9.44
C GLY A 165 -12.01 -10.75 8.97
N PHE A 166 -10.79 -10.21 9.18
CA PHE A 166 -9.56 -10.96 9.00
C PHE A 166 -9.28 -11.84 10.22
N SER A 167 -8.87 -13.08 9.98
CA SER A 167 -8.40 -14.01 11.00
C SER A 167 -7.09 -14.67 10.52
N GLY A 168 -6.03 -14.53 11.32
CA GLY A 168 -4.73 -15.07 10.95
C GLY A 168 -3.55 -14.38 11.63
N TYR A 169 -2.41 -14.38 10.96
CA TYR A 169 -1.18 -13.79 11.48
C TYR A 169 -0.95 -12.41 10.89
N LEU A 170 -0.61 -11.44 11.74
CA LEU A 170 -0.26 -10.08 11.34
C LEU A 170 1.14 -9.74 11.82
N GLU A 171 2.06 -9.54 10.88
CA GLU A 171 3.41 -9.10 11.17
C GLU A 171 3.49 -7.58 11.16
N THR A 172 4.07 -7.01 12.22
CA THR A 172 4.19 -5.55 12.39
C THR A 172 5.47 -5.17 13.11
N ASP A 173 5.76 -3.88 13.14
CA ASP A 173 6.74 -3.28 14.04
C ASP A 173 6.28 -3.32 15.52
N GLY A 174 6.89 -2.52 16.39
CA GLY A 174 6.56 -2.43 17.81
C GLY A 174 5.38 -1.51 18.16
N TYR A 175 4.62 -1.00 17.20
CA TYR A 175 3.54 -0.05 17.49
C TYR A 175 2.38 -0.71 18.24
N GLN A 176 1.91 -0.06 19.33
CA GLN A 176 0.88 -0.63 20.23
C GLN A 176 -0.52 -0.67 19.59
N GLY A 177 -0.79 0.11 18.56
CA GLY A 177 -2.07 0.11 17.85
C GLY A 177 -2.47 -1.24 17.25
N TYR A 178 -1.52 -2.14 17.07
CA TYR A 178 -1.78 -3.50 16.60
C TYR A 178 -2.00 -4.53 17.73
N ASN A 179 -1.93 -4.12 19.01
CA ASN A 179 -2.11 -5.05 20.12
C ASN A 179 -3.57 -5.46 20.27
N ASN A 180 -3.80 -6.74 20.58
CA ASN A 180 -5.12 -7.27 20.92
C ASN A 180 -6.20 -6.92 19.87
N LEU A 181 -5.90 -7.09 18.60
CA LEU A 181 -6.89 -7.09 17.54
C LEU A 181 -7.65 -8.42 17.57
N PRO A 182 -8.99 -8.41 17.44
CA PRO A 182 -9.79 -9.65 17.48
C PRO A 182 -9.34 -10.64 16.41
N ASP A 183 -9.28 -11.93 16.75
CA ASP A 183 -8.96 -13.05 15.88
C ASP A 183 -7.60 -12.97 15.15
N ILE A 184 -6.72 -12.05 15.58
CA ILE A 184 -5.42 -11.80 14.96
C ILE A 184 -4.29 -12.19 15.90
N LYS A 185 -3.44 -13.09 15.45
CA LYS A 185 -2.17 -13.43 16.11
C LYS A 185 -1.08 -12.49 15.58
N ARG A 186 -0.57 -11.66 16.47
CA ARG A 186 0.50 -10.72 16.10
C ARG A 186 1.86 -11.41 16.06
N CYS A 187 2.64 -11.14 15.01
CA CYS A 187 4.07 -11.44 14.91
C CYS A 187 4.85 -10.13 15.02
N SER A 188 5.86 -10.08 15.88
CA SER A 188 6.74 -8.91 16.02
C SER A 188 8.05 -9.10 15.26
N CYS A 189 8.56 -8.02 14.70
CA CYS A 189 9.72 -7.97 13.83
C CYS A 189 11.06 -8.10 14.59
N TRP A 190 11.83 -9.15 14.34
CA TRP A 190 13.18 -9.34 14.87
C TRP A 190 14.22 -8.36 14.31
N ALA A 191 13.99 -7.78 13.12
CA ALA A 191 14.86 -6.75 12.59
C ALA A 191 14.87 -5.50 13.48
N HIS A 192 13.76 -5.16 14.12
CA HIS A 192 13.67 -4.08 15.09
C HIS A 192 14.43 -4.41 16.37
N VAL A 193 14.34 -5.62 16.90
CA VAL A 193 15.15 -6.07 18.05
C VAL A 193 16.62 -5.90 17.73
N ARG A 194 17.06 -6.39 16.56
CA ARG A 194 18.45 -6.25 16.11
C ARG A 194 18.88 -4.78 16.01
N ARG A 195 18.02 -3.91 15.45
CA ARG A 195 18.28 -2.47 15.31
C ARG A 195 18.51 -1.81 16.67
N TYR A 196 17.65 -2.08 17.65
CA TYR A 196 17.83 -1.53 19.00
C TYR A 196 19.15 -1.94 19.67
N PHE A 197 19.57 -3.21 19.51
CA PHE A 197 20.87 -3.65 20.00
C PHE A 197 22.02 -3.01 19.21
N THR A 198 21.92 -2.91 17.89
CA THR A 198 22.92 -2.22 17.05
C THR A 198 23.10 -0.76 17.46
N ASP A 199 22.01 -0.03 17.69
CA ASP A 199 22.02 1.37 18.13
C ASP A 199 22.62 1.55 19.54
N ALA A 200 22.65 0.48 20.33
CA ALA A 200 23.24 0.47 21.66
C ALA A 200 24.75 0.19 21.67
N ILE A 201 25.35 -0.19 20.54
CA ILE A 201 26.79 -0.41 20.42
C ILE A 201 27.50 0.95 20.39
N PRO A 202 28.50 1.19 21.24
CA PRO A 202 29.35 2.38 21.15
C PRO A 202 30.10 2.42 19.82
N LYS A 203 30.23 3.59 19.24
CA LYS A 203 30.93 3.79 17.96
C LYS A 203 32.36 3.22 18.02
N GLY A 204 32.72 2.42 17.03
CA GLY A 204 34.04 1.78 16.92
C GLY A 204 34.20 0.52 17.76
N LYS A 205 33.14 0.02 18.41
CA LYS A 205 33.14 -1.20 19.22
C LYS A 205 32.25 -2.31 18.67
N GLU A 206 32.01 -2.32 17.38
CA GLU A 206 31.10 -3.25 16.70
C GLU A 206 31.58 -4.71 16.80
N TYR A 207 32.86 -4.94 17.07
CA TYR A 207 33.49 -6.26 17.23
C TYR A 207 33.89 -6.60 18.66
N ASP A 208 33.50 -5.79 19.64
CA ASP A 208 33.74 -6.08 21.05
C ASP A 208 32.67 -7.02 21.60
N TYR A 209 32.93 -8.32 21.49
CA TYR A 209 32.01 -9.39 21.90
C TYR A 209 31.78 -9.49 23.41
N SER A 210 32.53 -8.73 24.23
CA SER A 210 32.25 -8.61 25.66
C SER A 210 31.06 -7.73 25.95
N LEU A 211 30.66 -6.87 25.00
CA LEU A 211 29.57 -5.94 25.16
C LEU A 211 28.20 -6.64 25.00
N PRO A 212 27.25 -6.48 25.95
CA PRO A 212 25.91 -7.06 25.83
C PRO A 212 25.17 -6.61 24.56
N ALA A 213 25.38 -5.38 24.08
CA ALA A 213 24.77 -4.91 22.85
C ALA A 213 25.23 -5.73 21.62
N VAL A 214 26.53 -6.05 21.53
CA VAL A 214 27.10 -6.88 20.46
C VAL A 214 26.58 -8.32 20.57
N GLN A 215 26.50 -8.87 21.78
CA GLN A 215 25.94 -10.21 22.01
C GLN A 215 24.47 -10.30 21.56
N GLY A 216 23.65 -9.28 21.87
CA GLY A 216 22.26 -9.20 21.40
C GLY A 216 22.15 -9.20 19.87
N VAL A 217 23.04 -8.45 19.17
CA VAL A 217 23.11 -8.47 17.70
C VAL A 217 23.50 -9.84 17.17
N GLN A 218 24.44 -10.56 17.85
CA GLN A 218 24.84 -11.91 17.44
C GLN A 218 23.67 -12.91 17.51
N PHE A 219 22.87 -12.89 18.59
CA PHE A 219 21.68 -13.75 18.67
C PHE A 219 20.74 -13.49 17.52
N CYS A 220 20.41 -12.24 17.25
CA CYS A 220 19.56 -11.89 16.12
C CYS A 220 20.18 -12.35 14.79
N SER A 221 21.48 -12.16 14.59
CA SER A 221 22.17 -12.55 13.35
C SER A 221 22.07 -14.05 13.10
N LYS A 222 22.21 -14.89 14.13
CA LYS A 222 22.04 -16.35 14.03
C LYS A 222 20.63 -16.72 13.53
N LEU A 223 19.57 -16.04 13.99
CA LEU A 223 18.20 -16.26 13.51
C LEU A 223 18.07 -15.93 12.02
N PHE A 224 18.60 -14.76 11.62
CA PHE A 224 18.60 -14.36 10.19
C PHE A 224 19.44 -15.29 9.32
N ASP A 225 20.51 -15.87 9.85
CA ASP A 225 21.32 -16.87 9.16
C ASP A 225 20.54 -18.16 8.93
N CYS A 226 19.81 -18.62 9.94
CA CYS A 226 18.91 -19.78 9.83
C CYS A 226 17.83 -19.53 8.75
N GLU A 227 17.19 -18.38 8.75
CA GLU A 227 16.17 -18.04 7.72
C GLU A 227 16.78 -17.95 6.31
N ARG A 228 18.00 -17.38 6.16
CA ARG A 228 18.70 -17.39 4.85
C ARG A 228 19.01 -18.81 4.39
N TYR A 229 19.45 -19.68 5.29
CA TYR A 229 19.67 -21.09 4.99
C TYR A 229 18.39 -21.79 4.53
N SER A 230 17.31 -21.62 5.29
CA SER A 230 15.99 -22.19 4.97
C SER A 230 15.50 -21.74 3.59
N LYS A 231 15.64 -20.46 3.27
CA LYS A 231 15.30 -19.89 1.96
C LYS A 231 16.18 -20.46 0.84
N ALA A 232 17.49 -20.55 1.04
CA ALA A 232 18.42 -21.12 0.05
C ALA A 232 18.16 -22.62 -0.22
N LYS A 233 17.58 -23.34 0.73
CA LYS A 233 17.15 -24.75 0.58
C LYS A 233 15.75 -24.86 0.00
N ASN A 234 15.06 -23.78 -0.28
CA ASN A 234 13.67 -23.76 -0.77
C ASN A 234 12.72 -24.58 0.13
N HIS A 235 12.89 -24.47 1.45
CA HIS A 235 12.00 -25.17 2.38
C HIS A 235 10.55 -24.72 2.17
N THR A 236 9.63 -25.71 2.13
CA THR A 236 8.20 -25.42 2.24
C THR A 236 7.88 -24.80 3.59
N ALA A 237 6.69 -24.24 3.75
CA ALA A 237 6.29 -23.67 5.04
C ALA A 237 6.37 -24.67 6.19
N GLU A 238 5.95 -25.93 5.97
CA GLU A 238 6.03 -26.96 6.99
C GLU A 238 7.49 -27.33 7.30
N GLN A 239 8.34 -27.48 6.27
CA GLN A 239 9.77 -27.74 6.48
C GLN A 239 10.45 -26.57 7.19
N ARG A 240 10.07 -25.32 6.88
CA ARG A 240 10.58 -24.11 7.55
C ARG A 240 10.17 -24.11 9.03
N LYS A 241 8.91 -24.40 9.33
CA LYS A 241 8.43 -24.51 10.71
C LYS A 241 9.24 -25.56 11.49
N GLN A 242 9.40 -26.76 10.94
CA GLN A 242 10.16 -27.83 11.58
C GLN A 242 11.64 -27.41 11.79
N PHE A 243 12.26 -26.80 10.77
CA PHE A 243 13.63 -26.29 10.86
C PHE A 243 13.78 -25.23 11.96
N ARG A 244 12.82 -24.29 12.09
CA ARG A 244 12.80 -23.28 13.15
C ARG A 244 12.72 -23.92 14.55
N LEU A 245 11.87 -24.93 14.71
CA LEU A 245 11.75 -25.63 15.99
C LEU A 245 13.03 -26.37 16.36
N GLU A 246 13.76 -26.92 15.39
CA GLU A 246 15.01 -27.64 15.63
C GLU A 246 16.23 -26.71 15.81
N LYS A 247 16.34 -25.65 15.02
CA LYS A 247 17.55 -24.80 14.95
C LYS A 247 17.41 -23.45 15.61
N GLU A 248 16.25 -22.78 15.47
CA GLU A 248 16.08 -21.42 15.98
C GLU A 248 15.54 -21.41 17.41
N LYS A 249 14.63 -22.31 17.76
CA LYS A 249 14.09 -22.40 19.12
C LYS A 249 15.17 -22.50 20.20
N PRO A 250 16.23 -23.34 20.07
CA PRO A 250 17.34 -23.35 21.03
C PRO A 250 18.10 -21.99 21.09
N ILE A 251 18.27 -21.29 19.97
CA ILE A 251 18.89 -19.97 19.94
C ILE A 251 18.01 -18.96 20.70
N LEU A 252 16.71 -19.02 20.52
CA LEU A 252 15.74 -18.16 21.21
C LEU A 252 15.73 -18.42 22.72
N GLU A 253 15.73 -19.70 23.14
CA GLU A 253 15.82 -20.07 24.55
C GLU A 253 17.10 -19.52 25.19
N ALA A 254 18.24 -19.65 24.52
CA ALA A 254 19.50 -19.09 24.97
C ALA A 254 19.45 -17.55 25.01
N PHE A 255 18.84 -16.91 24.01
CA PHE A 255 18.65 -15.44 23.96
C PHE A 255 17.81 -14.96 25.16
N TRP A 256 16.66 -15.59 25.44
CA TRP A 256 15.80 -15.18 26.54
C TRP A 256 16.48 -15.39 27.90
N ASN A 257 17.16 -16.51 28.10
CA ASN A 257 17.94 -16.75 29.32
C ASN A 257 19.05 -15.72 29.52
N TRP A 258 19.75 -15.37 28.44
CA TRP A 258 20.76 -14.32 28.47
C TRP A 258 20.16 -12.94 28.73
N LEU A 259 19.03 -12.60 28.07
CA LEU A 259 18.36 -11.32 28.21
C LEU A 259 17.86 -11.09 29.64
N ASP A 260 17.33 -12.13 30.28
CA ASP A 260 16.82 -12.08 31.66
C ASP A 260 17.92 -11.82 32.71
N GLN A 261 19.17 -12.01 32.34
CA GLN A 261 20.33 -11.69 33.19
C GLN A 261 20.83 -10.23 33.04
N GLN A 262 20.39 -9.53 31.99
CA GLN A 262 20.83 -8.18 31.73
C GLN A 262 20.23 -7.19 32.74
N ARG A 263 21.09 -6.30 33.29
CA ARG A 263 20.69 -5.25 34.24
C ARG A 263 21.26 -3.90 33.79
N PRO A 264 20.85 -3.39 32.62
CA PRO A 264 21.37 -2.13 32.12
C PRO A 264 20.84 -0.94 32.94
N ASN A 265 21.65 0.10 33.07
CA ASN A 265 21.22 1.34 33.70
C ASN A 265 20.02 1.96 32.99
N LYS A 266 19.04 2.47 33.73
CA LYS A 266 17.84 3.14 33.20
C LYS A 266 18.24 4.28 32.26
N GLY A 267 17.50 4.47 31.17
CA GLY A 267 17.70 5.55 30.19
C GLY A 267 18.77 5.25 29.12
N THR A 268 19.58 4.20 29.29
CA THR A 268 20.59 3.82 28.27
C THR A 268 19.96 3.22 27.02
N ARG A 269 20.67 3.25 25.90
CA ARG A 269 20.23 2.57 24.65
C ARG A 269 20.12 1.06 24.85
N LEU A 270 21.01 0.45 25.63
CA LEU A 270 20.93 -0.97 25.97
C LEU A 270 19.66 -1.29 26.77
N ALA A 271 19.28 -0.44 27.75
CA ALA A 271 18.03 -0.62 28.49
C ALA A 271 16.80 -0.56 27.57
N LYS A 272 16.82 0.33 26.56
CA LYS A 272 15.76 0.39 25.54
C LYS A 272 15.68 -0.89 24.73
N ALA A 273 16.83 -1.46 24.32
CA ALA A 273 16.89 -2.71 23.56
C ALA A 273 16.34 -3.89 24.36
N VAL A 274 16.78 -4.03 25.60
CA VAL A 274 16.33 -5.09 26.53
C VAL A 274 14.82 -4.97 26.77
N ASN A 275 14.34 -3.81 27.15
CA ASN A 275 12.90 -3.58 27.40
C ASN A 275 12.05 -3.79 26.14
N TYR A 276 12.56 -3.39 24.96
CA TYR A 276 11.86 -3.59 23.70
C TYR A 276 11.60 -5.08 23.45
N ALA A 277 12.64 -5.92 23.61
CA ALA A 277 12.53 -7.35 23.42
C ALA A 277 11.64 -8.01 24.50
N GLN A 278 11.88 -7.72 25.80
CA GLN A 278 11.12 -8.29 26.90
C GLN A 278 9.62 -8.02 26.80
N ASN A 279 9.22 -6.80 26.46
CA ASN A 279 7.82 -6.40 26.32
C ASN A 279 7.11 -7.04 25.12
N ARG A 280 7.84 -7.76 24.26
CA ARG A 280 7.31 -8.40 23.04
C ARG A 280 7.66 -9.87 22.93
N LYS A 281 8.10 -10.49 24.02
CA LYS A 281 8.54 -11.89 24.05
C LYS A 281 7.52 -12.80 23.35
N ASP A 282 6.25 -12.73 23.75
CA ASP A 282 5.21 -13.62 23.21
C ASP A 282 5.04 -13.41 21.70
N THR A 283 4.92 -12.17 21.26
CA THR A 283 4.71 -11.84 19.83
C THR A 283 5.97 -12.05 18.97
N LEU A 284 7.17 -11.99 19.56
CA LEU A 284 8.43 -12.36 18.89
C LEU A 284 8.60 -13.86 18.71
N MET A 285 7.89 -14.68 19.50
CA MET A 285 7.90 -16.14 19.38
C MET A 285 6.82 -16.67 18.43
N THR A 286 5.81 -15.88 18.10
CA THR A 286 4.65 -16.29 17.28
C THR A 286 5.04 -16.86 15.92
N TYR A 287 6.11 -16.37 15.28
CA TYR A 287 6.55 -16.83 13.96
C TYR A 287 6.96 -18.32 13.93
N LEU A 288 7.22 -18.93 15.08
CA LEU A 288 7.49 -20.36 15.20
C LEU A 288 6.24 -21.22 15.00
N GLU A 289 5.05 -20.63 15.12
CA GLU A 289 3.79 -21.37 15.02
C GLU A 289 3.48 -21.79 13.57
N ASP A 290 3.95 -21.00 12.60
CA ASP A 290 3.68 -21.26 11.19
C ASP A 290 4.85 -20.81 10.29
N GLY A 291 5.27 -21.65 9.37
CA GLY A 291 6.41 -21.38 8.49
C GLY A 291 6.17 -20.29 7.44
N HIS A 292 4.94 -19.82 7.25
CA HIS A 292 4.66 -18.66 6.39
C HIS A 292 4.90 -17.33 7.11
N CYS A 293 4.84 -17.29 8.44
CA CYS A 293 5.18 -16.10 9.20
C CYS A 293 6.62 -15.69 8.89
N SER A 294 6.87 -14.42 8.69
CA SER A 294 8.20 -13.89 8.46
C SER A 294 8.92 -13.60 9.78
N LEU A 295 10.25 -13.61 9.77
CA LEU A 295 11.06 -13.16 10.91
C LEU A 295 11.11 -11.62 10.99
N SER A 296 10.79 -10.93 9.90
CA SER A 296 10.91 -9.47 9.83
C SER A 296 9.83 -8.82 8.96
N ASN A 297 9.45 -7.61 9.35
CA ASN A 297 8.50 -6.77 8.63
C ASN A 297 9.11 -6.02 7.42
N ASN A 298 10.27 -6.44 6.93
CA ASN A 298 11.00 -5.74 5.87
C ASN A 298 10.21 -5.61 4.56
N LEU A 299 9.34 -6.57 4.26
CA LEU A 299 8.50 -6.51 3.06
C LEU A 299 7.52 -5.34 3.10
N SER A 300 6.87 -5.08 4.24
CA SER A 300 5.97 -3.93 4.38
C SER A 300 6.75 -2.61 4.47
N GLU A 301 7.91 -2.58 5.16
CA GLU A 301 8.79 -1.42 5.18
C GLU A 301 9.27 -1.03 3.77
N ASN A 302 9.61 -2.01 2.93
CA ASN A 302 9.96 -1.77 1.53
C ASN A 302 8.76 -1.33 0.69
N ALA A 303 7.58 -1.90 0.94
CA ALA A 303 6.37 -1.58 0.22
C ALA A 303 5.80 -0.19 0.56
N ILE A 304 6.03 0.35 1.77
CA ILE A 304 5.62 1.73 2.12
C ILE A 304 6.63 2.78 1.65
N ARG A 305 7.85 2.37 1.30
CA ARG A 305 8.94 3.26 0.88
C ARG A 305 8.61 4.14 -0.32
N PRO A 306 7.95 3.67 -1.40
CA PRO A 306 7.56 4.52 -2.53
C PRO A 306 6.74 5.74 -2.10
N PHE A 307 5.81 5.58 -1.18
CA PHE A 307 5.05 6.68 -0.60
C PHE A 307 5.96 7.65 0.18
N THR A 308 6.87 7.15 1.01
CA THR A 308 7.77 7.99 1.81
C THR A 308 8.77 8.76 0.96
N VAL A 309 9.20 8.21 -0.18
CA VAL A 309 10.04 8.90 -1.18
C VAL A 309 9.22 9.94 -1.93
N GLY A 310 8.04 9.56 -2.44
CA GLY A 310 7.14 10.48 -3.15
C GLY A 310 6.76 11.68 -2.29
N ARG A 311 6.47 11.47 -1.01
CA ARG A 311 6.16 12.54 -0.05
C ARG A 311 7.25 13.63 0.03
N LYS A 312 8.51 13.29 -0.14
CA LYS A 312 9.60 14.28 -0.18
C LYS A 312 9.51 15.22 -1.37
N ASN A 313 8.80 14.84 -2.44
CA ASN A 313 8.61 15.65 -3.64
C ASN A 313 7.35 16.51 -3.57
N TRP A 314 6.22 15.97 -3.11
CA TRP A 314 4.94 16.70 -3.07
C TRP A 314 4.59 17.25 -1.68
N LEU A 315 5.31 16.88 -0.62
CA LEU A 315 5.29 17.35 0.77
C LEU A 315 3.99 17.04 1.54
N PHE A 316 2.83 17.43 1.04
CA PHE A 316 1.54 17.33 1.70
C PHE A 316 0.40 16.99 0.72
N SER A 317 -0.73 16.58 1.23
CA SER A 317 -2.00 16.54 0.52
C SER A 317 -2.84 17.77 0.87
N ALA A 318 -3.52 18.36 -0.11
CA ALA A 318 -4.34 19.56 0.14
C ALA A 318 -5.62 19.23 0.93
N SER A 319 -6.18 18.03 0.77
CA SER A 319 -7.44 17.63 1.38
C SER A 319 -7.48 16.13 1.73
N PRO A 320 -8.37 15.72 2.64
CA PRO A 320 -8.62 14.30 2.94
C PRO A 320 -8.98 13.46 1.70
N LYS A 321 -9.81 14.01 0.80
CA LYS A 321 -10.14 13.36 -0.48
C LYS A 321 -8.90 13.12 -1.33
N GLY A 322 -8.01 14.11 -1.42
CA GLY A 322 -6.74 13.97 -2.14
C GLY A 322 -5.81 12.94 -1.51
N ALA A 323 -5.78 12.83 -0.18
CA ALA A 323 -5.00 11.82 0.54
C ALA A 323 -5.58 10.41 0.34
N ALA A 324 -6.90 10.25 0.45
CA ALA A 324 -7.60 8.98 0.21
C ALA A 324 -7.44 8.52 -1.26
N SER A 325 -7.60 9.43 -2.22
CA SER A 325 -7.37 9.14 -3.64
C SER A 325 -5.91 8.75 -3.91
N SER A 326 -4.96 9.38 -3.21
CA SER A 326 -3.55 8.99 -3.30
C SER A 326 -3.30 7.59 -2.78
N ALA A 327 -3.97 7.15 -1.70
CA ALA A 327 -3.89 5.79 -1.20
C ALA A 327 -4.37 4.78 -2.26
N ILE A 328 -5.51 5.06 -2.91
CA ILE A 328 -6.05 4.20 -3.97
C ILE A 328 -5.08 4.10 -5.15
N VAL A 329 -4.58 5.23 -5.65
CA VAL A 329 -3.69 5.22 -6.83
C VAL A 329 -2.33 4.58 -6.51
N TYR A 330 -1.75 4.83 -5.31
CA TYR A 330 -0.55 4.11 -4.87
C TYR A 330 -0.80 2.60 -4.81
N THR A 331 -1.98 2.19 -4.33
CA THR A 331 -2.37 0.77 -4.35
C THR A 331 -2.31 0.22 -5.77
N MET A 332 -2.95 0.86 -6.76
CA MET A 332 -2.94 0.37 -8.14
C MET A 332 -1.52 0.31 -8.72
N VAL A 333 -0.70 1.32 -8.47
CA VAL A 333 0.69 1.37 -8.94
C VAL A 333 1.55 0.26 -8.33
N GLU A 334 1.49 0.09 -7.01
CA GLU A 334 2.32 -0.92 -6.33
C GLU A 334 1.80 -2.35 -6.56
N MET A 335 0.49 -2.53 -6.74
CA MET A 335 -0.11 -3.79 -7.18
C MET A 335 0.37 -4.19 -8.58
N ALA A 336 0.40 -3.25 -9.53
CA ALA A 336 0.93 -3.50 -10.87
C ALA A 336 2.40 -3.92 -10.82
N LYS A 337 3.23 -3.18 -10.07
CA LYS A 337 4.66 -3.49 -9.91
C LYS A 337 4.91 -4.85 -9.26
N ALA A 338 4.16 -5.17 -8.23
CA ALA A 338 4.30 -6.44 -7.51
C ALA A 338 3.88 -7.66 -8.36
N ASN A 339 3.15 -7.43 -9.45
CA ASN A 339 2.73 -8.45 -10.42
C ASN A 339 3.37 -8.27 -11.81
N ASP A 340 4.51 -7.57 -11.89
CA ASP A 340 5.33 -7.38 -13.09
C ASP A 340 4.61 -6.73 -14.29
N LEU A 341 3.61 -5.85 -14.02
CA LEU A 341 2.89 -5.11 -15.04
C LEU A 341 3.47 -3.70 -15.24
N ASN A 342 3.31 -3.18 -16.46
CA ASN A 342 3.56 -1.78 -16.76
C ASN A 342 2.52 -0.90 -16.07
N THR A 343 2.94 -0.06 -15.14
CA THR A 343 2.05 0.74 -14.30
C THR A 343 1.22 1.75 -15.09
N TYR A 344 1.77 2.36 -16.15
CA TYR A 344 1.01 3.26 -17.01
C TYR A 344 -0.06 2.52 -17.82
N LYS A 345 0.30 1.38 -18.43
CA LYS A 345 -0.67 0.56 -19.16
C LYS A 345 -1.78 0.07 -18.22
N TYR A 346 -1.42 -0.38 -17.01
CA TYR A 346 -2.40 -0.88 -16.05
C TYR A 346 -3.37 0.21 -15.58
N LEU A 347 -2.89 1.39 -15.23
CA LEU A 347 -3.75 2.52 -14.88
C LEU A 347 -4.68 2.91 -16.04
N THR A 348 -4.16 2.99 -17.26
CA THR A 348 -4.95 3.32 -18.44
C THR A 348 -6.00 2.23 -18.73
N TYR A 349 -5.61 0.95 -18.59
CA TYR A 349 -6.49 -0.18 -18.74
C TYR A 349 -7.66 -0.13 -17.74
N LEU A 350 -7.38 0.05 -16.44
CA LEU A 350 -8.43 0.16 -15.43
C LEU A 350 -9.40 1.30 -15.73
N LEU A 351 -8.89 2.47 -16.11
CA LEU A 351 -9.73 3.62 -16.46
C LEU A 351 -10.57 3.36 -17.72
N SER A 352 -10.06 2.60 -18.69
CA SER A 352 -10.82 2.23 -19.90
C SER A 352 -11.96 1.25 -19.62
N GLN A 353 -11.81 0.41 -18.60
CA GLN A 353 -12.83 -0.54 -18.17
C GLN A 353 -13.94 0.12 -17.33
N ARG A 354 -13.66 1.30 -16.76
CA ARG A 354 -14.62 2.07 -15.93
C ARG A 354 -15.33 1.23 -14.88
N PRO A 355 -14.57 0.57 -13.97
CA PRO A 355 -15.19 -0.28 -12.95
C PRO A 355 -16.24 0.50 -12.16
N ASP A 356 -17.37 -0.14 -11.89
CA ASP A 356 -18.50 0.44 -11.18
C ASP A 356 -19.07 -0.53 -10.11
N ASP A 357 -20.08 -0.09 -9.38
CA ASP A 357 -20.74 -0.84 -8.31
C ASP A 357 -21.61 -2.01 -8.82
N LYS A 358 -21.82 -2.14 -10.13
CA LYS A 358 -22.59 -3.20 -10.76
C LYS A 358 -21.73 -4.38 -11.17
N MET A 359 -20.39 -4.20 -11.21
CA MET A 359 -19.47 -5.28 -11.53
C MET A 359 -19.46 -6.34 -10.44
N SER A 360 -19.61 -7.61 -10.85
CA SER A 360 -19.46 -8.75 -9.94
C SER A 360 -17.99 -8.96 -9.53
N ASP A 361 -17.74 -9.74 -8.47
CA ASP A 361 -16.38 -10.08 -8.04
C ASP A 361 -15.61 -10.82 -9.15
N GLU A 362 -16.26 -11.62 -9.98
CA GLU A 362 -15.63 -12.28 -11.13
C GLU A 362 -15.21 -11.27 -12.21
N GLN A 363 -15.99 -10.22 -12.44
CA GLN A 363 -15.62 -9.15 -13.37
C GLN A 363 -14.46 -8.31 -12.83
N LEU A 364 -14.48 -7.98 -11.52
CA LEU A 364 -13.40 -7.27 -10.86
C LEU A 364 -12.10 -8.10 -10.79
N GLU A 365 -12.22 -9.43 -10.66
CA GLU A 365 -11.07 -10.35 -10.73
C GLU A 365 -10.35 -10.26 -12.09
N GLN A 366 -11.09 -10.09 -13.21
CA GLN A 366 -10.47 -9.90 -14.52
C GLN A 366 -9.65 -8.61 -14.63
N LEU A 367 -9.91 -7.63 -13.76
CA LEU A 367 -9.15 -6.40 -13.66
C LEU A 367 -7.93 -6.51 -12.73
N ALA A 368 -7.86 -7.56 -11.92
CA ALA A 368 -6.76 -7.77 -10.99
C ALA A 368 -5.42 -7.96 -11.73
N PRO A 369 -4.30 -7.45 -11.21
CA PRO A 369 -3.02 -7.45 -11.94
C PRO A 369 -2.44 -8.85 -12.13
N TRP A 370 -2.92 -9.85 -11.40
CA TRP A 370 -2.55 -11.26 -11.58
C TRP A 370 -3.43 -12.00 -12.59
N SER A 371 -4.52 -11.40 -13.07
CA SER A 371 -5.41 -12.03 -14.05
C SER A 371 -4.74 -12.13 -15.43
N GLU A 372 -5.07 -13.16 -16.20
CA GLU A 372 -4.55 -13.31 -17.56
C GLU A 372 -5.00 -12.14 -18.47
N THR A 373 -6.21 -11.62 -18.25
CA THR A 373 -6.75 -10.49 -19.00
C THR A 373 -5.92 -9.21 -18.74
N ALA A 374 -5.63 -8.88 -17.48
CA ALA A 374 -4.81 -7.72 -17.15
C ALA A 374 -3.36 -7.90 -17.64
N LYS A 375 -2.77 -9.11 -17.52
CA LYS A 375 -1.43 -9.41 -18.04
C LYS A 375 -1.36 -9.21 -19.55
N ALA A 376 -2.33 -9.74 -20.30
CA ALA A 376 -2.35 -9.60 -21.78
C ALA A 376 -2.40 -8.14 -22.23
N ASN A 377 -3.06 -7.24 -21.46
CA ASN A 377 -3.20 -5.83 -21.80
C ASN A 377 -2.07 -4.93 -21.25
N CYS A 378 -1.37 -5.36 -20.20
CA CYS A 378 -0.52 -4.48 -19.41
C CYS A 378 0.95 -4.93 -19.27
N GLN A 379 1.37 -6.04 -19.87
CA GLN A 379 2.78 -6.44 -19.90
C GLN A 379 3.66 -5.42 -20.65
N ASN A 380 4.97 -5.39 -20.31
CA ASN A 380 5.98 -4.50 -20.93
C ASN A 380 6.23 -4.82 -22.38
#